data_ceaf0e47828262a1d6863ba0901e0f4f
#
_entry.id   ceaf0e47828262a1d6863ba0901e0f4f
#
_cell.length_a   1.000
_cell.length_b   1.000
_cell.length_c   1.000
_cell.angle_alpha   90.00
_cell.angle_beta   90.00
_cell.angle_gamma   90.00
#
_symmetry.space_group_name_H-M   'P 1'
#
loop_
_entity.id
_entity.type
_entity.pdbx_description
1 polymer ?
#
loop_
_entity_poly.entity_id
_entity_poly.type
_entity_poly.pdbx_seq_one_letter_code
_entity_poly.pdbx_strand_id
1 'polypeptide(L)'
;MKLSRLLLVVSALALTASGLAGCSSDMNANTANTNANANAAASPSPAAQALSVVERPQKLKDQSAQRGEQDAAAPALTFAEPQEGATVTGSTVKVSLKLAGDLKGYQPHKDPSTGMGNHIHVILDNQPYEAYYELGRPFELRNVSEGPHTIRVFASRPWHESYKNDGSFQMVSFTVKGGGDASQPTTTAGGQKMGDNANASKTPPAPAPSPGASPAAPTTPAGPEGKDMQPSKAGAVELSKPLLTYSRPKGEYKGLDADAIMIDFWLSNAKLQGDGGDYRVRYSVDGGAPQFIDKWEPIWLSGWTAGKHTVKLELVDKSGNVVDNGGYNSTSRNITVVK
;
A
#
# COMPACT_ATOMS: atom_id res chain seq x y z
N MET A 1 -41.85 -23.27 -41.99
CA MET A 1 -41.82 -22.85 -43.38
C MET A 1 -41.08 -21.53 -43.50
N LYS A 2 -40.16 -21.52 -44.42
CA LYS A 2 -39.31 -20.52 -45.07
C LYS A 2 -37.91 -20.36 -44.51
N LEU A 3 -37.02 -21.09 -45.20
CA LEU A 3 -35.60 -20.86 -45.43
C LEU A 3 -35.38 -19.58 -46.28
N SER A 4 -34.20 -19.01 -46.13
CA SER A 4 -33.35 -18.48 -47.24
C SER A 4 -32.32 -17.52 -46.63
N ARG A 5 -31.10 -17.59 -46.82
CA ARG A 5 -29.97 -17.83 -47.76
C ARG A 5 -28.90 -16.81 -47.31
N LEU A 6 -27.80 -17.21 -46.89
CA LEU A 6 -26.47 -17.40 -47.49
C LEU A 6 -26.10 -16.31 -48.53
N LEU A 7 -25.09 -15.51 -48.20
CA LEU A 7 -24.15 -14.94 -49.20
C LEU A 7 -22.76 -14.81 -48.63
N LEU A 8 -21.88 -15.63 -49.19
CA LEU A 8 -20.42 -15.59 -49.11
C LEU A 8 -19.95 -14.58 -50.15
N VAL A 9 -19.01 -13.70 -49.77
CA VAL A 9 -18.15 -13.01 -50.75
C VAL A 9 -16.72 -13.15 -50.32
N VAL A 10 -16.01 -13.98 -51.08
CA VAL A 10 -14.56 -14.11 -51.12
C VAL A 10 -14.08 -13.16 -52.22
N SER A 11 -13.08 -12.36 -51.95
CA SER A 11 -12.25 -11.76 -53.00
C SER A 11 -10.83 -11.68 -52.52
N ALA A 12 -10.02 -12.34 -53.31
CA ALA A 12 -8.58 -12.50 -53.17
C ALA A 12 -7.81 -11.48 -54.05
N LEU A 13 -6.56 -11.30 -53.69
CA LEU A 13 -5.37 -11.11 -54.55
C LEU A 13 -5.09 -9.72 -55.15
N ALA A 14 -3.96 -9.14 -54.80
CA ALA A 14 -2.85 -9.02 -55.78
C ALA A 14 -1.57 -8.49 -55.13
N LEU A 15 -0.51 -9.25 -55.25
CA LEU A 15 0.91 -8.86 -55.12
C LEU A 15 1.30 -7.97 -56.30
N THR A 16 2.13 -6.94 -56.05
CA THR A 16 3.14 -6.50 -57.09
C THR A 16 4.41 -6.04 -56.38
N ALA A 17 5.47 -6.73 -56.69
CA ALA A 17 6.87 -6.34 -56.45
C ALA A 17 7.43 -5.70 -57.73
N SER A 18 8.32 -4.74 -57.58
CA SER A 18 9.38 -4.28 -58.51
C SER A 18 9.87 -2.90 -58.03
N GLY A 19 11.08 -2.49 -57.84
CA GLY A 19 12.37 -2.95 -58.32
C GLY A 19 13.31 -1.74 -58.49
N LEU A 20 14.47 -1.84 -57.88
CA LEU A 20 15.78 -1.33 -58.28
C LEU A 20 16.08 0.13 -58.66
N ALA A 21 17.07 0.64 -57.94
CA ALA A 21 18.34 1.28 -58.37
C ALA A 21 18.35 2.79 -58.65
N GLY A 22 19.38 3.40 -58.07
CA GLY A 22 19.92 4.69 -58.52
C GLY A 22 20.85 5.33 -57.48
N CYS A 23 22.16 5.09 -57.61
CA CYS A 23 23.24 5.83 -56.95
C CYS A 23 23.31 7.27 -57.46
N SER A 24 23.64 8.21 -56.60
CA SER A 24 24.71 9.19 -56.85
C SER A 24 25.06 10.01 -55.63
N SER A 25 26.32 10.09 -55.37
CA SER A 25 27.10 10.87 -54.44
C SER A 25 26.87 12.37 -54.56
N ASP A 26 26.88 13.05 -53.42
CA ASP A 26 27.66 14.27 -53.27
C ASP A 26 28.05 14.50 -51.80
N MET A 27 29.35 14.68 -51.63
CA MET A 27 30.00 15.01 -50.37
C MET A 27 29.70 16.45 -50.02
N ASN A 28 29.33 16.70 -48.78
CA ASN A 28 29.73 17.93 -48.12
C ASN A 28 30.07 17.65 -46.66
N ALA A 29 31.34 17.84 -46.38
CA ALA A 29 31.89 17.76 -45.03
C ALA A 29 31.44 18.95 -44.21
N ASN A 30 30.87 18.71 -43.06
CA ASN A 30 30.96 19.67 -41.97
C ASN A 30 30.98 18.97 -40.61
N THR A 31 32.13 19.12 -40.01
CA THR A 31 32.54 19.11 -38.60
C THR A 31 31.72 18.31 -37.60
N ALA A 32 32.45 17.36 -37.06
CA ALA A 32 32.17 16.60 -35.84
C ALA A 32 31.64 17.45 -34.67
N ASN A 33 30.49 17.03 -34.14
CA ASN A 33 30.17 17.23 -32.76
C ASN A 33 29.93 15.85 -32.13
N THR A 34 31.01 15.27 -31.62
CA THR A 34 30.97 14.04 -30.84
C THR A 34 30.39 14.34 -29.49
N ASN A 35 29.06 14.38 -29.39
CA ASN A 35 28.41 14.16 -28.11
C ASN A 35 28.38 12.66 -27.85
N ALA A 36 29.39 12.20 -27.14
CA ALA A 36 29.41 10.90 -26.53
C ALA A 36 28.26 10.86 -25.51
N ASN A 37 27.12 10.35 -25.95
CA ASN A 37 26.07 9.95 -25.06
C ASN A 37 26.59 8.75 -24.25
N ALA A 38 27.17 9.05 -23.08
CA ALA A 38 27.63 8.05 -22.14
C ALA A 38 26.40 7.18 -21.81
N ASN A 39 26.49 5.96 -22.29
CA ASN A 39 25.61 4.85 -21.90
C ASN A 39 25.51 4.85 -20.37
N ALA A 40 24.45 5.43 -19.83
CA ALA A 40 24.10 5.21 -18.46
C ALA A 40 23.80 3.72 -18.34
N ALA A 41 24.77 2.96 -17.87
CA ALA A 41 24.61 1.56 -17.56
C ALA A 41 23.37 1.47 -16.65
N ALA A 42 22.32 0.84 -17.16
CA ALA A 42 21.16 0.51 -16.32
C ALA A 42 21.69 -0.23 -15.10
N SER A 43 21.45 0.31 -13.91
CA SER A 43 21.77 -0.40 -12.66
C SER A 43 21.18 -1.80 -12.77
N PRO A 44 21.95 -2.85 -12.48
CA PRO A 44 21.44 -4.21 -12.57
C PRO A 44 20.16 -4.30 -11.73
N SER A 45 19.09 -4.79 -12.37
CA SER A 45 17.85 -5.10 -11.65
C SER A 45 18.22 -6.03 -10.49
N PRO A 46 17.75 -5.76 -9.28
CA PRO A 46 18.05 -6.63 -8.14
C PRO A 46 17.74 -8.08 -8.53
N ALA A 47 18.63 -9.00 -8.20
CA ALA A 47 18.39 -10.41 -8.47
C ALA A 47 17.04 -10.80 -7.84
N ALA A 48 16.16 -11.42 -8.63
CA ALA A 48 14.85 -11.83 -8.15
C ALA A 48 15.02 -12.68 -6.88
N GLN A 49 14.36 -12.28 -5.78
CA GLN A 49 14.44 -13.01 -4.53
C GLN A 49 13.74 -14.36 -4.65
N ALA A 50 14.35 -15.40 -4.14
CA ALA A 50 13.74 -16.72 -4.01
C ALA A 50 12.88 -16.76 -2.74
N LEU A 51 11.74 -16.05 -2.74
CA LEU A 51 10.81 -16.05 -1.63
C LEU A 51 9.91 -17.28 -1.68
N SER A 52 9.60 -17.83 -0.52
CA SER A 52 8.68 -18.95 -0.37
C SER A 52 7.58 -18.62 0.64
N VAL A 53 6.36 -19.08 0.36
CA VAL A 53 5.27 -19.03 1.32
C VAL A 53 5.55 -20.04 2.43
N VAL A 54 5.46 -19.58 3.66
CA VAL A 54 5.64 -20.40 4.87
C VAL A 54 4.40 -20.31 5.75
N GLU A 55 4.29 -21.22 6.70
CA GLU A 55 3.25 -21.15 7.71
C GLU A 55 3.39 -19.89 8.59
N ARG A 56 2.29 -19.55 9.25
CA ARG A 56 2.29 -18.50 10.30
C ARG A 56 3.43 -18.78 11.30
N PRO A 57 4.31 -17.79 11.58
CA PRO A 57 5.40 -17.95 12.53
C PRO A 57 4.92 -18.43 13.90
N GLN A 58 5.70 -19.30 14.55
CA GLN A 58 5.35 -19.86 15.86
C GLN A 58 5.11 -18.77 16.90
N LYS A 59 5.92 -17.72 16.92
CA LYS A 59 5.73 -16.53 17.76
C LYS A 59 4.31 -15.97 17.66
N LEU A 60 3.75 -15.89 16.46
CA LEU A 60 2.39 -15.36 16.25
C LEU A 60 1.31 -16.38 16.63
N LYS A 61 1.57 -17.69 16.44
CA LYS A 61 0.68 -18.75 16.94
C LYS A 61 0.58 -18.68 18.48
N ASP A 62 1.70 -18.51 19.15
CA ASP A 62 1.77 -18.39 20.61
C ASP A 62 1.10 -17.11 21.11
N GLN A 63 1.33 -15.99 20.45
CA GLN A 63 0.65 -14.72 20.77
C GLN A 63 -0.87 -14.82 20.59
N SER A 64 -1.33 -15.45 19.51
CA SER A 64 -2.75 -15.69 19.27
C SER A 64 -3.35 -16.57 20.38
N ALA A 65 -2.68 -17.66 20.76
CA ALA A 65 -3.11 -18.56 21.83
C ALA A 65 -3.20 -17.83 23.20
N GLN A 66 -2.22 -16.97 23.50
CA GLN A 66 -2.21 -16.19 24.75
C GLN A 66 -3.36 -15.17 24.83
N ARG A 67 -3.91 -14.73 23.72
CA ARG A 67 -5.06 -13.81 23.67
C ARG A 67 -6.39 -14.50 23.96
N GLY A 68 -6.42 -15.82 23.89
CA GLY A 68 -7.63 -16.61 24.13
C GLY A 68 -8.79 -16.19 23.23
N GLU A 69 -9.95 -15.93 23.83
CA GLU A 69 -11.15 -15.56 23.07
C GLU A 69 -11.05 -14.22 22.32
N GLN A 70 -10.16 -13.32 22.76
CA GLN A 70 -9.96 -12.03 22.08
C GLN A 70 -9.50 -12.20 20.64
N ASP A 71 -8.81 -13.28 20.31
CA ASP A 71 -8.38 -13.54 18.93
C ASP A 71 -9.56 -13.86 17.99
N ALA A 72 -10.66 -14.37 18.56
CA ALA A 72 -11.92 -14.61 17.87
C ALA A 72 -12.93 -13.46 18.02
N ALA A 73 -12.49 -12.26 18.41
CA ALA A 73 -13.34 -11.08 18.45
C ALA A 73 -13.87 -10.73 17.05
N ALA A 74 -15.06 -10.14 17.01
CA ALA A 74 -15.67 -9.60 15.81
C ALA A 74 -15.96 -8.10 15.99
N PRO A 75 -14.93 -7.24 16.02
CA PRO A 75 -15.10 -5.80 16.19
C PRO A 75 -15.88 -5.20 15.03
N ALA A 76 -16.75 -4.24 15.32
CA ALA A 76 -17.48 -3.46 14.34
C ALA A 76 -17.16 -1.97 14.51
N LEU A 77 -16.73 -1.34 13.43
CA LEU A 77 -16.38 0.07 13.37
C LEU A 77 -17.48 0.88 12.70
N THR A 78 -17.65 2.12 13.12
CA THR A 78 -18.55 3.08 12.45
C THR A 78 -17.91 4.46 12.52
N PHE A 79 -17.92 5.19 11.41
CA PHE A 79 -17.51 6.59 11.39
C PHE A 79 -18.55 7.45 12.14
N ALA A 80 -18.08 8.24 13.10
CA ALA A 80 -18.84 9.37 13.60
C ALA A 80 -18.48 10.64 12.78
N GLU A 81 -17.20 10.76 12.39
CA GLU A 81 -16.67 11.82 11.53
C GLU A 81 -15.50 11.28 10.68
N PRO A 82 -15.34 11.70 9.41
CA PRO A 82 -16.36 12.38 8.59
C PRO A 82 -17.50 11.44 8.22
N GLN A 83 -18.68 11.99 7.87
CA GLN A 83 -19.76 11.22 7.28
C GLN A 83 -19.54 11.03 5.78
N GLU A 84 -20.18 10.03 5.19
CA GLU A 84 -20.17 9.82 3.74
C GLU A 84 -20.67 11.07 3.00
N GLY A 85 -19.93 11.50 1.99
CA GLY A 85 -20.23 12.68 1.18
C GLY A 85 -20.00 14.02 1.89
N ALA A 86 -19.43 14.05 3.09
CA ALA A 86 -19.21 15.31 3.82
C ALA A 86 -18.29 16.26 3.08
N THR A 87 -18.49 17.54 3.28
CA THR A 87 -17.53 18.60 2.91
C THR A 87 -16.82 19.10 4.17
N VAL A 88 -15.50 18.96 4.17
CA VAL A 88 -14.63 19.45 5.25
C VAL A 88 -14.00 20.76 4.79
N THR A 89 -14.15 21.83 5.59
CA THR A 89 -13.53 23.12 5.31
C THR A 89 -12.18 23.25 6.01
N GLY A 90 -11.15 23.60 5.29
CA GLY A 90 -9.77 23.65 5.76
C GLY A 90 -9.05 22.31 5.58
N SER A 91 -7.76 22.30 5.86
CA SER A 91 -6.86 21.16 5.59
C SER A 91 -6.80 20.11 6.70
N THR A 92 -7.53 20.28 7.79
CA THR A 92 -7.56 19.34 8.92
C THR A 92 -8.85 18.53 8.92
N VAL A 93 -8.73 17.23 8.73
CA VAL A 93 -9.84 16.30 8.76
C VAL A 93 -9.85 15.56 10.10
N LYS A 94 -10.94 15.70 10.85
CA LYS A 94 -11.16 14.95 12.10
C LYS A 94 -11.76 13.59 11.79
N VAL A 95 -11.16 12.55 12.36
CA VAL A 95 -11.64 11.17 12.26
C VAL A 95 -12.08 10.72 13.64
N SER A 96 -13.36 10.44 13.77
CA SER A 96 -13.95 9.89 14.99
C SER A 96 -14.62 8.57 14.67
N LEU A 97 -14.30 7.54 15.44
CA LEU A 97 -14.81 6.18 15.25
C LEU A 97 -15.54 5.69 16.49
N LYS A 98 -16.57 4.90 16.27
CA LYS A 98 -17.23 4.10 17.31
C LYS A 98 -16.85 2.64 17.11
N LEU A 99 -16.63 1.94 18.22
CA LEU A 99 -16.33 0.52 18.25
C LEU A 99 -17.49 -0.22 18.93
N ALA A 100 -17.96 -1.27 18.31
CA ALA A 100 -19.03 -2.15 18.77
C ALA A 100 -18.74 -3.60 18.32
N GLY A 101 -19.75 -4.47 18.39
CA GLY A 101 -19.65 -5.87 17.98
C GLY A 101 -19.30 -6.80 19.13
N ASP A 102 -19.01 -8.07 18.82
CA ASP A 102 -18.54 -9.04 19.81
C ASP A 102 -17.02 -8.86 20.05
N LEU A 103 -16.72 -8.00 21.03
CA LEU A 103 -15.35 -7.55 21.26
C LEU A 103 -14.48 -8.59 22.00
N LYS A 104 -15.06 -9.46 22.81
CA LYS A 104 -14.29 -10.45 23.60
C LYS A 104 -13.03 -9.86 24.28
N GLY A 105 -13.15 -8.62 24.76
CA GLY A 105 -12.03 -7.89 25.34
C GLY A 105 -11.13 -7.15 24.32
N TYR A 106 -11.42 -7.18 23.03
CA TYR A 106 -10.72 -6.35 22.05
C TYR A 106 -10.97 -4.86 22.36
N GLN A 107 -9.90 -4.14 22.60
CA GLN A 107 -9.89 -2.68 22.67
C GLN A 107 -8.61 -2.14 22.05
N PRO A 108 -8.68 -1.09 21.23
CA PRO A 108 -7.49 -0.36 20.82
C PRO A 108 -6.78 0.21 22.03
N HIS A 109 -5.55 -0.22 22.23
CA HIS A 109 -4.71 0.23 23.34
C HIS A 109 -3.26 -0.11 23.03
N LYS A 110 -2.37 0.84 23.28
CA LYS A 110 -0.93 0.64 23.14
C LYS A 110 -0.34 0.24 24.49
N ASP A 111 0.23 -0.94 24.54
CA ASP A 111 1.01 -1.36 25.70
C ASP A 111 2.29 -0.52 25.78
N PRO A 112 2.49 0.22 26.88
CA PRO A 112 3.64 1.12 27.01
C PRO A 112 4.99 0.39 27.09
N SER A 113 5.01 -0.88 27.47
CA SER A 113 6.23 -1.67 27.61
C SER A 113 6.70 -2.26 26.28
N THR A 114 5.77 -2.70 25.44
CA THR A 114 6.07 -3.32 24.14
C THR A 114 5.91 -2.35 22.97
N GLY A 115 5.18 -1.26 23.18
CA GLY A 115 4.78 -0.34 22.11
C GLY A 115 3.75 -0.92 21.14
N MET A 116 3.25 -2.12 21.40
CA MET A 116 2.29 -2.85 20.56
C MET A 116 0.91 -2.89 21.22
N GLY A 117 -0.09 -3.32 20.51
CA GLY A 117 -1.44 -3.51 21.03
C GLY A 117 -2.47 -3.58 19.93
N ASN A 118 -3.70 -3.87 20.29
CA ASN A 118 -4.81 -3.76 19.34
C ASN A 118 -4.93 -2.33 18.86
N HIS A 119 -5.21 -2.14 17.59
CA HIS A 119 -5.33 -0.81 17.01
C HIS A 119 -6.27 -0.81 15.80
N ILE A 120 -6.57 0.38 15.33
CA ILE A 120 -7.30 0.59 14.10
C ILE A 120 -6.29 1.08 13.05
N HIS A 121 -6.26 0.46 11.90
CA HIS A 121 -5.58 1.01 10.73
C HIS A 121 -6.45 2.12 10.14
N VAL A 122 -5.87 3.29 9.91
CA VAL A 122 -6.51 4.42 9.24
C VAL A 122 -5.73 4.74 7.99
N ILE A 123 -6.38 4.70 6.84
CA ILE A 123 -5.77 4.89 5.53
C ILE A 123 -6.47 6.03 4.83
N LEU A 124 -5.75 7.12 4.60
CA LEU A 124 -6.20 8.20 3.74
C LEU A 124 -5.82 7.88 2.29
N ASP A 125 -6.79 7.91 1.39
CA ASP A 125 -6.61 7.60 -0.02
C ASP A 125 -5.94 6.24 -0.23
N ASN A 126 -4.88 6.17 -1.01
CA ASN A 126 -4.09 4.96 -1.16
C ASN A 126 -2.72 5.07 -0.48
N GLN A 127 -2.67 5.76 0.68
CA GLN A 127 -1.43 5.89 1.46
C GLN A 127 -1.19 4.68 2.36
N PRO A 128 0.01 4.53 2.92
CA PRO A 128 0.25 3.62 4.03
C PRO A 128 -0.66 3.96 5.22
N TYR A 129 -1.06 2.94 5.98
CA TYR A 129 -1.92 3.18 7.14
C TYR A 129 -1.19 3.88 8.28
N GLU A 130 -1.97 4.59 9.11
CA GLU A 130 -1.60 5.01 10.45
C GLU A 130 -2.26 4.07 11.47
N ALA A 131 -1.52 3.70 12.52
CA ALA A 131 -2.05 2.89 13.60
C ALA A 131 -2.68 3.79 14.66
N TYR A 132 -3.96 3.58 14.96
CA TYR A 132 -4.75 4.37 15.89
C TYR A 132 -5.13 3.54 17.11
N TYR A 133 -4.68 3.97 18.30
CA TYR A 133 -4.79 3.21 19.55
C TYR A 133 -5.81 3.74 20.53
N GLU A 134 -6.39 4.91 20.30
CA GLU A 134 -7.31 5.55 21.22
C GLU A 134 -8.56 6.07 20.50
N LEU A 135 -9.75 5.55 20.88
CA LEU A 135 -11.02 5.95 20.27
C LEU A 135 -11.74 7.06 21.05
N GLY A 136 -11.25 7.43 22.23
CA GLY A 136 -11.89 8.42 23.10
C GLY A 136 -11.74 9.87 22.67
N ARG A 137 -10.91 10.14 21.65
CA ARG A 137 -10.66 11.46 21.08
C ARG A 137 -10.62 11.37 19.57
N PRO A 138 -11.00 12.45 18.86
CA PRO A 138 -10.80 12.53 17.43
C PRO A 138 -9.31 12.42 17.09
N PHE A 139 -9.05 11.71 16.01
CA PHE A 139 -7.77 11.63 15.35
C PHE A 139 -7.77 12.64 14.21
N GLU A 140 -6.72 13.45 14.07
CA GLU A 140 -6.65 14.48 13.05
C GLU A 140 -5.67 14.09 11.97
N LEU A 141 -6.13 14.16 10.72
CA LEU A 141 -5.29 14.20 9.53
C LEU A 141 -5.10 15.66 9.15
N ARG A 142 -3.86 16.15 9.16
CA ARG A 142 -3.50 17.55 8.89
C ARG A 142 -2.78 17.66 7.56
N ASN A 143 -2.96 18.77 6.89
CA ASN A 143 -2.46 19.03 5.55
C ASN A 143 -3.05 18.09 4.51
N VAL A 144 -4.34 17.81 4.61
CA VAL A 144 -5.07 17.09 3.57
C VAL A 144 -5.31 18.05 2.41
N SER A 145 -4.99 17.62 1.19
CA SER A 145 -5.08 18.44 -0.01
C SER A 145 -6.53 18.82 -0.38
N GLU A 146 -6.70 19.75 -1.29
CA GLU A 146 -8.00 20.09 -1.88
C GLU A 146 -8.54 18.94 -2.71
N GLY A 147 -9.86 18.69 -2.66
CA GLY A 147 -10.55 17.76 -3.53
C GLY A 147 -11.20 16.56 -2.84
N PRO A 148 -11.63 15.55 -3.61
CA PRO A 148 -12.24 14.32 -3.08
C PRO A 148 -11.19 13.40 -2.46
N HIS A 149 -11.55 12.81 -1.32
CA HIS A 149 -10.72 11.89 -0.57
C HIS A 149 -11.54 10.69 -0.07
N THR A 150 -10.84 9.61 0.26
CA THR A 150 -11.43 8.42 0.86
C THR A 150 -10.63 8.03 2.10
N ILE A 151 -11.31 7.80 3.22
CA ILE A 151 -10.71 7.18 4.40
C ILE A 151 -11.23 5.76 4.53
N ARG A 152 -10.30 4.82 4.72
CA ARG A 152 -10.58 3.42 5.02
C ARG A 152 -10.04 3.10 6.40
N VAL A 153 -10.82 2.36 7.20
CA VAL A 153 -10.42 1.94 8.54
C VAL A 153 -10.74 0.47 8.74
N PHE A 154 -9.91 -0.23 9.50
CA PHE A 154 -10.21 -1.59 9.94
C PHE A 154 -9.49 -1.95 11.23
N ALA A 155 -10.12 -2.85 12.00
CA ALA A 155 -9.58 -3.34 13.26
C ALA A 155 -8.41 -4.29 13.02
N SER A 156 -7.37 -4.17 13.85
CA SER A 156 -6.12 -4.92 13.71
C SER A 156 -5.66 -5.51 15.04
N ARG A 157 -5.00 -6.67 14.95
CA ARG A 157 -4.28 -7.33 16.04
C ARG A 157 -2.96 -6.61 16.34
N PRO A 158 -2.31 -6.88 17.49
CA PRO A 158 -1.03 -6.25 17.83
C PRO A 158 0.07 -6.41 16.78
N TRP A 159 0.08 -7.51 16.04
CA TRP A 159 1.03 -7.78 14.95
C TRP A 159 0.54 -7.32 13.58
N HIS A 160 -0.45 -6.42 13.55
CA HIS A 160 -1.01 -5.76 12.35
C HIS A 160 -1.82 -6.65 11.40
N GLU A 161 -2.17 -7.83 11.81
CA GLU A 161 -3.12 -8.67 11.07
C GLU A 161 -4.54 -8.16 11.26
N SER A 162 -5.26 -7.93 10.16
CA SER A 162 -6.62 -7.42 10.19
C SER A 162 -7.64 -8.48 10.63
N TYR A 163 -8.65 -8.05 11.38
CA TYR A 163 -9.85 -8.85 11.61
C TYR A 163 -10.67 -8.89 10.33
N LYS A 164 -11.09 -10.08 9.88
CA LYS A 164 -11.75 -10.29 8.59
C LYS A 164 -13.28 -10.40 8.67
N ASN A 165 -13.88 -10.02 9.81
CA ASN A 165 -15.34 -10.00 9.94
C ASN A 165 -15.93 -8.72 9.31
N ASP A 166 -17.14 -8.80 8.77
CA ASP A 166 -17.77 -7.75 7.97
C ASP A 166 -17.83 -6.38 8.65
N GLY A 167 -18.05 -6.33 9.95
CA GLY A 167 -18.09 -5.06 10.69
C GLY A 167 -16.74 -4.38 10.91
N SER A 168 -15.62 -5.09 10.76
CA SER A 168 -14.32 -4.57 11.16
C SER A 168 -13.74 -3.55 10.18
N PHE A 169 -14.27 -3.44 8.98
CA PHE A 169 -13.87 -2.49 7.95
C PHE A 169 -14.95 -1.44 7.70
N GLN A 170 -14.54 -0.19 7.55
CA GLN A 170 -15.39 0.90 7.10
C GLN A 170 -14.65 1.79 6.11
N MET A 171 -15.39 2.43 5.25
CA MET A 171 -14.88 3.36 4.25
C MET A 171 -15.86 4.50 4.05
N VAL A 172 -15.35 5.73 3.99
CA VAL A 172 -16.14 6.93 3.68
C VAL A 172 -15.40 7.79 2.67
N SER A 173 -16.16 8.42 1.78
CA SER A 173 -15.67 9.45 0.88
C SER A 173 -16.13 10.83 1.34
N PHE A 174 -15.28 11.82 1.18
CA PHE A 174 -15.55 13.21 1.57
C PHE A 174 -14.80 14.17 0.66
N THR A 175 -15.12 15.45 0.71
CA THR A 175 -14.44 16.48 -0.08
C THR A 175 -13.83 17.52 0.84
N VAL A 176 -12.57 17.87 0.60
CA VAL A 176 -11.88 18.98 1.28
C VAL A 176 -11.99 20.25 0.45
N LYS A 177 -12.39 21.35 1.10
CA LYS A 177 -12.39 22.71 0.55
C LYS A 177 -11.46 23.61 1.37
N GLY A 178 -10.58 24.32 0.71
CA GLY A 178 -9.51 25.07 1.38
C GLY A 178 -8.44 24.13 1.92
N GLY A 179 -8.06 23.15 1.11
CA GLY A 179 -7.10 22.11 1.45
C GLY A 179 -5.68 22.62 1.70
N GLY A 180 -4.83 21.71 2.16
CA GLY A 180 -3.42 21.96 2.44
C GLY A 180 -2.54 21.93 1.19
N ASP A 181 -1.24 22.07 1.42
CA ASP A 181 -0.22 22.00 0.38
C ASP A 181 0.00 20.57 -0.07
N ALA A 182 -0.43 20.25 -1.28
CA ALA A 182 -0.30 18.91 -1.87
C ALA A 182 1.15 18.47 -2.13
N SER A 183 2.13 19.36 -2.00
CA SER A 183 3.56 19.04 -2.07
C SER A 183 4.14 18.59 -0.73
N GLN A 184 3.42 18.81 0.37
CA GLN A 184 3.86 18.50 1.72
C GLN A 184 3.14 17.23 2.25
N PRO A 185 3.81 16.44 3.10
CA PRO A 185 3.20 15.27 3.72
C PRO A 185 1.95 15.62 4.52
N THR A 186 0.99 14.70 4.51
CA THR A 186 -0.08 14.69 5.51
C THR A 186 0.54 14.26 6.85
N THR A 187 0.16 14.94 7.92
CA THR A 187 0.61 14.62 9.28
C THR A 187 -0.59 14.25 10.15
N THR A 188 -0.32 13.60 11.27
CA THR A 188 -1.37 13.19 12.20
C THR A 188 -1.21 13.85 13.56
N ALA A 189 -2.32 14.13 14.23
CA ALA A 189 -2.36 14.57 15.62
C ALA A 189 -3.56 13.96 16.34
N GLY A 190 -3.47 13.85 17.66
CA GLY A 190 -4.45 13.08 18.42
C GLY A 190 -4.20 11.57 18.25
N GLY A 191 -4.83 10.75 19.09
CA GLY A 191 -4.43 9.36 19.20
C GLY A 191 -3.01 9.19 19.76
N GLN A 192 -2.68 8.04 20.27
CA GLN A 192 -1.28 7.78 20.64
C GLN A 192 -0.47 7.47 19.39
N LYS A 193 0.48 8.34 19.05
CA LYS A 193 1.45 8.05 18.01
C LYS A 193 2.26 6.80 18.37
N MET A 194 2.41 5.89 17.44
CA MET A 194 3.47 4.90 17.55
C MET A 194 4.82 5.60 17.53
N GLY A 195 5.61 5.42 18.59
CA GLY A 195 7.05 5.69 18.56
C GLY A 195 7.57 6.97 19.15
N ASP A 196 6.86 7.65 20.04
CA ASP A 196 7.55 8.46 21.04
C ASP A 196 8.12 7.52 22.12
N ASN A 197 9.25 6.90 21.76
CA ASN A 197 10.10 6.26 22.75
C ASN A 197 10.61 7.38 23.66
N ALA A 198 9.98 7.55 24.83
CA ALA A 198 10.31 8.55 25.83
C ALA A 198 11.71 8.33 26.48
N ASN A 199 12.55 7.55 25.84
CA ASN A 199 13.95 7.31 26.22
C ASN A 199 14.95 7.78 25.16
N ALA A 200 14.62 8.86 24.43
CA ALA A 200 15.67 9.63 23.79
C ALA A 200 16.42 10.37 24.91
N SER A 201 17.49 9.78 25.36
CA SER A 201 18.52 10.43 26.20
C SER A 201 18.70 11.86 25.72
N LYS A 202 18.65 12.80 26.66
CA LYS A 202 19.09 14.18 26.47
C LYS A 202 20.57 14.14 26.06
N THR A 203 20.84 14.06 24.78
CA THR A 203 22.16 14.32 24.23
C THR A 203 22.39 15.81 24.32
N PRO A 204 23.48 16.30 24.90
CA PRO A 204 23.85 17.70 24.90
C PRO A 204 23.99 18.21 23.47
N PRO A 205 23.76 19.51 23.20
CA PRO A 205 23.87 20.05 21.86
C PRO A 205 25.28 19.84 21.31
N ALA A 206 25.36 19.25 20.12
CA ALA A 206 26.60 19.04 19.39
C ALA A 206 27.24 20.39 19.05
N PRO A 207 28.58 20.50 19.06
CA PRO A 207 29.30 21.69 18.62
C PRO A 207 29.05 21.94 17.11
N ALA A 208 29.03 23.22 16.74
CA ALA A 208 28.78 23.68 15.38
C ALA A 208 29.71 23.02 14.35
N PRO A 209 29.25 22.66 13.15
CA PRO A 209 30.06 22.01 12.15
C PRO A 209 31.06 22.97 11.51
N SER A 210 32.31 22.47 11.34
CA SER A 210 33.34 23.09 10.53
C SER A 210 32.92 23.16 9.05
N PRO A 211 33.25 24.24 8.33
CA PRO A 211 32.90 24.39 6.92
C PRO A 211 33.79 23.49 6.04
N GLY A 212 33.23 22.55 5.32
CA GLY A 212 33.97 21.80 4.32
C GLY A 212 33.50 20.38 3.97
N ALA A 213 32.30 19.98 4.27
CA ALA A 213 31.79 18.69 3.78
C ALA A 213 30.64 18.90 2.80
N SER A 214 30.81 18.36 1.59
CA SER A 214 29.77 18.27 0.57
C SER A 214 28.52 17.57 1.14
N PRO A 215 27.30 18.05 0.89
CA PRO A 215 26.11 17.42 1.46
C PRO A 215 25.91 16.02 0.86
N ALA A 216 26.05 15.02 1.72
CA ALA A 216 25.54 13.69 1.43
C ALA A 216 24.03 13.79 1.25
N ALA A 217 23.49 13.13 0.22
CA ALA A 217 22.04 13.05 -0.01
C ALA A 217 21.36 12.61 1.28
N PRO A 218 20.21 13.22 1.67
CA PRO A 218 19.54 12.87 2.89
C PRO A 218 19.05 11.43 2.81
N THR A 219 19.73 10.53 3.49
CA THR A 219 19.18 9.22 3.84
C THR A 219 18.14 9.49 4.92
N THR A 220 16.89 9.60 4.51
CA THR A 220 15.76 9.64 5.46
C THR A 220 15.79 8.31 6.22
N PRO A 221 16.00 8.28 7.53
CA PRO A 221 15.85 7.06 8.31
C PRO A 221 14.43 6.54 8.08
N ALA A 222 14.26 5.25 7.88
CA ALA A 222 12.94 4.62 7.94
C ALA A 222 12.31 5.01 9.27
N GLY A 223 11.28 5.87 9.22
CA GLY A 223 10.64 6.37 10.43
C GLY A 223 9.91 5.24 11.15
N PRO A 224 9.62 5.39 12.43
CA PRO A 224 8.73 4.48 13.14
C PRO A 224 7.43 4.35 12.37
N GLU A 225 6.80 3.18 12.47
CA GLU A 225 5.53 2.88 11.83
C GLU A 225 4.52 4.02 12.04
N GLY A 226 3.88 4.48 10.99
CA GLY A 226 2.99 5.63 11.04
C GLY A 226 3.60 6.97 10.60
N LYS A 227 4.89 7.06 10.31
CA LYS A 227 5.56 8.31 9.88
C LYS A 227 5.88 8.38 8.38
N ASP A 228 5.54 7.38 7.63
CA ASP A 228 5.80 7.29 6.18
C ASP A 228 4.63 7.76 5.31
N MET A 229 3.74 8.60 5.88
CA MET A 229 2.67 9.22 5.09
C MET A 229 3.26 10.13 4.01
N GLN A 230 2.77 9.93 2.82
CA GLN A 230 3.05 10.79 1.68
C GLN A 230 2.08 11.99 1.68
N PRO A 231 2.29 13.01 0.83
CA PRO A 231 1.27 14.01 0.58
C PRO A 231 -0.05 13.34 0.19
N SER A 232 -1.16 13.86 0.69
CA SER A 232 -2.48 13.38 0.28
C SER A 232 -2.71 13.67 -1.21
N LYS A 233 -3.36 12.74 -1.89
CA LYS A 233 -3.64 12.88 -3.31
C LYS A 233 -5.12 12.67 -3.52
N ALA A 234 -5.81 13.72 -3.91
CA ALA A 234 -7.22 13.64 -4.27
C ALA A 234 -7.45 12.56 -5.32
N GLY A 235 -8.48 11.77 -5.14
CA GLY A 235 -8.84 10.69 -6.04
C GLY A 235 -10.24 10.16 -5.74
N ALA A 236 -10.87 9.57 -6.74
CA ALA A 236 -12.18 8.97 -6.61
C ALA A 236 -12.05 7.45 -6.51
N VAL A 237 -12.71 6.88 -5.51
CA VAL A 237 -12.93 5.45 -5.35
C VAL A 237 -14.44 5.22 -5.40
N GLU A 238 -14.88 4.27 -6.20
CA GLU A 238 -16.28 3.85 -6.19
C GLU A 238 -16.49 2.81 -5.10
N LEU A 239 -17.24 3.18 -4.05
CA LEU A 239 -17.45 2.36 -2.86
C LEU A 239 -18.14 1.02 -3.15
N SER A 240 -18.89 0.92 -4.25
CA SER A 240 -19.61 -0.29 -4.69
C SER A 240 -18.76 -1.24 -5.53
N LYS A 241 -17.63 -0.79 -6.05
CA LYS A 241 -16.74 -1.62 -6.88
C LYS A 241 -15.80 -2.48 -6.03
N PRO A 242 -15.28 -3.59 -6.61
CA PRO A 242 -14.23 -4.38 -5.97
C PRO A 242 -13.02 -3.52 -5.61
N LEU A 243 -12.55 -3.66 -4.39
CA LEU A 243 -11.45 -2.86 -3.87
C LEU A 243 -10.52 -3.70 -2.99
N LEU A 244 -9.23 -3.59 -3.29
CA LEU A 244 -8.12 -4.08 -2.48
C LEU A 244 -7.59 -2.94 -1.61
N THR A 245 -7.54 -3.16 -0.30
CA THR A 245 -6.86 -2.25 0.62
C THR A 245 -5.58 -2.90 1.10
N TYR A 246 -4.45 -2.36 0.68
CA TYR A 246 -3.13 -2.84 1.11
C TYR A 246 -2.91 -2.53 2.59
N SER A 247 -2.59 -3.55 3.38
CA SER A 247 -2.24 -3.43 4.80
C SER A 247 -0.74 -3.68 5.03
N ARG A 248 -0.28 -4.87 4.73
CA ARG A 248 1.10 -5.35 4.97
C ARG A 248 1.70 -5.96 3.70
N PRO A 249 3.08 -5.93 3.58
CA PRO A 249 4.08 -5.43 4.53
C PRO A 249 4.27 -3.90 4.49
N LYS A 250 4.83 -3.32 5.58
CA LYS A 250 5.09 -1.89 5.74
C LYS A 250 6.27 -1.66 6.68
N GLY A 251 7.10 -0.66 6.39
CA GLY A 251 8.16 -0.20 7.28
C GLY A 251 9.42 -1.07 7.29
N GLU A 252 10.05 -1.20 8.44
CA GLU A 252 11.28 -1.94 8.64
C GLU A 252 11.01 -3.28 9.36
N TYR A 253 11.69 -4.32 8.91
CA TYR A 253 11.68 -5.66 9.50
C TYR A 253 13.09 -6.04 9.93
N LYS A 254 13.27 -6.50 11.17
CA LYS A 254 14.57 -6.88 11.72
C LYS A 254 14.49 -8.07 12.66
N GLY A 255 15.61 -8.78 12.78
CA GLY A 255 15.68 -9.98 13.61
C GLY A 255 14.65 -11.02 13.17
N LEU A 256 13.98 -11.67 14.11
CA LEU A 256 12.98 -12.70 13.83
C LEU A 256 11.79 -12.22 12.98
N ASP A 257 11.46 -10.93 13.00
CA ASP A 257 10.36 -10.38 12.20
C ASP A 257 10.75 -10.28 10.71
N ALA A 258 12.05 -10.33 10.38
CA ALA A 258 12.56 -10.38 9.02
C ALA A 258 12.62 -11.80 8.43
N ASP A 259 12.43 -12.84 9.23
CA ASP A 259 12.51 -14.24 8.77
C ASP A 259 11.24 -14.66 8.01
N ALA A 260 10.09 -14.11 8.41
CA ALA A 260 8.82 -14.37 7.74
C ALA A 260 7.94 -13.12 7.79
N ILE A 261 7.89 -12.40 6.67
CA ILE A 261 7.16 -11.14 6.56
C ILE A 261 5.76 -11.39 6.03
N MET A 262 4.77 -10.84 6.73
CA MET A 262 3.35 -11.00 6.42
C MET A 262 2.92 -10.13 5.24
N ILE A 263 2.17 -10.72 4.31
CA ILE A 263 1.28 -9.99 3.40
C ILE A 263 -0.13 -10.08 3.98
N ASP A 264 -0.73 -8.93 4.23
CA ASP A 264 -2.12 -8.79 4.66
C ASP A 264 -2.81 -7.65 3.91
N PHE A 265 -4.10 -7.83 3.64
CA PHE A 265 -4.92 -6.90 2.90
C PHE A 265 -6.39 -7.05 3.28
N TRP A 266 -7.19 -6.03 3.00
CA TRP A 266 -8.63 -6.08 3.09
C TRP A 266 -9.26 -6.12 1.69
N LEU A 267 -10.35 -6.86 1.55
CA LEU A 267 -11.16 -6.88 0.33
C LEU A 267 -12.55 -6.33 0.60
N SER A 268 -12.99 -5.41 -0.25
CA SER A 268 -14.36 -4.91 -0.27
C SER A 268 -14.98 -5.26 -1.62
N ASN A 269 -16.23 -5.72 -1.60
CA ASN A 269 -16.99 -6.09 -2.81
C ASN A 269 -16.28 -7.07 -3.75
N ALA A 270 -15.38 -7.89 -3.22
CA ALA A 270 -14.61 -8.87 -3.96
C ALA A 270 -14.53 -10.19 -3.18
N LYS A 271 -14.51 -11.30 -3.90
CA LYS A 271 -14.31 -12.64 -3.38
C LYS A 271 -13.25 -13.35 -4.20
N LEU A 272 -12.29 -13.97 -3.53
CA LEU A 272 -11.19 -14.65 -4.22
C LEU A 272 -11.64 -16.03 -4.75
N GLN A 273 -10.92 -16.54 -5.74
CA GLN A 273 -11.25 -17.82 -6.39
C GLN A 273 -11.27 -19.00 -5.41
N GLY A 274 -10.32 -19.06 -4.47
CA GLY A 274 -10.28 -20.09 -3.42
C GLY A 274 -11.40 -19.96 -2.38
N ASP A 275 -12.10 -18.83 -2.35
CA ASP A 275 -13.29 -18.57 -1.54
C ASP A 275 -14.59 -18.65 -2.35
N GLY A 276 -14.52 -19.13 -3.60
CA GLY A 276 -15.66 -19.27 -4.51
C GLY A 276 -16.04 -17.98 -5.25
N GLY A 277 -15.12 -17.04 -5.43
CA GLY A 277 -15.31 -15.81 -6.19
C GLY A 277 -14.58 -15.79 -7.52
N ASP A 278 -14.40 -14.58 -8.07
CA ASP A 278 -13.91 -14.35 -9.42
C ASP A 278 -12.54 -13.67 -9.48
N TYR A 279 -12.02 -13.25 -8.33
CA TYR A 279 -10.82 -12.44 -8.25
C TYR A 279 -9.63 -13.23 -7.67
N ARG A 280 -8.43 -12.67 -7.85
CA ARG A 280 -7.19 -13.12 -7.20
C ARG A 280 -6.42 -11.89 -6.72
N VAL A 281 -5.65 -12.03 -5.67
CA VAL A 281 -4.64 -11.01 -5.36
C VAL A 281 -3.31 -11.48 -5.95
N ARG A 282 -2.81 -10.70 -6.89
CA ARG A 282 -1.49 -10.89 -7.49
C ARG A 282 -0.48 -10.08 -6.68
N TYR A 283 0.62 -10.71 -6.27
CA TYR A 283 1.73 -9.99 -5.65
C TYR A 283 3.04 -10.21 -6.40
N SER A 284 3.91 -9.22 -6.33
CA SER A 284 5.29 -9.31 -6.82
C SER A 284 6.23 -8.58 -5.86
N VAL A 285 7.46 -9.04 -5.80
CA VAL A 285 8.53 -8.43 -5.00
C VAL A 285 9.66 -8.06 -5.93
N ASP A 286 10.15 -6.81 -5.83
CA ASP A 286 11.26 -6.25 -6.63
C ASP A 286 11.10 -6.42 -8.15
N GLY A 287 9.86 -6.41 -8.62
CA GLY A 287 9.55 -6.64 -10.04
C GLY A 287 9.76 -8.08 -10.53
N GLY A 288 9.96 -9.03 -9.61
CA GLY A 288 10.06 -10.44 -9.93
C GLY A 288 8.75 -11.05 -10.46
N ALA A 289 8.78 -12.34 -10.77
CA ALA A 289 7.64 -13.07 -11.31
C ALA A 289 6.43 -12.97 -10.37
N PRO A 290 5.24 -12.65 -10.89
CA PRO A 290 4.05 -12.52 -10.07
C PRO A 290 3.61 -13.85 -9.47
N GLN A 291 3.14 -13.80 -8.24
CA GLN A 291 2.53 -14.90 -7.50
C GLN A 291 1.09 -14.54 -7.15
N PHE A 292 0.28 -15.53 -6.73
CA PHE A 292 -1.14 -15.31 -6.49
C PHE A 292 -1.57 -15.80 -5.12
N ILE A 293 -2.49 -15.05 -4.52
CA ILE A 293 -3.23 -15.40 -3.31
C ILE A 293 -4.68 -15.61 -3.72
N ASP A 294 -5.19 -16.81 -3.46
CA ASP A 294 -6.53 -17.22 -3.86
C ASP A 294 -7.53 -17.30 -2.70
N LYS A 295 -7.06 -17.18 -1.46
CA LYS A 295 -7.88 -17.11 -0.26
C LYS A 295 -7.67 -15.80 0.47
N TRP A 296 -8.72 -15.25 1.03
CA TRP A 296 -8.65 -14.01 1.78
C TRP A 296 -8.11 -14.25 3.20
N GLU A 297 -6.86 -14.70 3.24
CA GLU A 297 -6.09 -14.98 4.43
C GLU A 297 -4.71 -14.30 4.32
N PRO A 298 -4.08 -13.92 5.44
CA PRO A 298 -2.70 -13.46 5.40
C PRO A 298 -1.75 -14.61 5.03
N ILE A 299 -0.69 -14.28 4.30
CA ILE A 299 0.40 -15.21 4.00
C ILE A 299 1.72 -14.67 4.56
N TRP A 300 2.67 -15.54 4.80
CA TRP A 300 4.01 -15.19 5.25
C TRP A 300 5.04 -15.62 4.22
N LEU A 301 5.94 -14.70 3.89
CA LEU A 301 7.04 -14.95 2.95
C LEU A 301 8.37 -14.99 3.70
N SER A 302 9.14 -16.04 3.49
CA SER A 302 10.51 -16.20 3.97
C SER A 302 11.51 -16.14 2.81
N GLY A 303 12.79 -16.02 3.12
CA GLY A 303 13.85 -15.94 2.12
C GLY A 303 14.28 -14.51 1.76
N TRP A 304 13.83 -13.53 2.53
CA TRP A 304 14.20 -12.12 2.31
C TRP A 304 15.70 -11.90 2.45
N THR A 305 16.28 -11.10 1.57
CA THR A 305 17.64 -10.58 1.71
C THR A 305 17.65 -9.29 2.52
N ALA A 306 18.80 -8.88 3.04
CA ALA A 306 18.93 -7.56 3.64
C ALA A 306 18.86 -6.48 2.56
N GLY A 307 18.20 -5.37 2.86
CA GLY A 307 18.07 -4.24 1.93
C GLY A 307 16.67 -3.67 1.81
N LYS A 308 16.50 -2.80 0.80
CA LYS A 308 15.19 -2.23 0.44
C LYS A 308 14.51 -3.14 -0.57
N HIS A 309 13.24 -3.38 -0.37
CA HIS A 309 12.40 -4.18 -1.25
C HIS A 309 11.11 -3.46 -1.57
N THR A 310 10.59 -3.69 -2.77
CA THR A 310 9.29 -3.19 -3.20
C THR A 310 8.31 -4.35 -3.30
N VAL A 311 7.22 -4.26 -2.53
CA VAL A 311 6.12 -5.24 -2.60
C VAL A 311 4.92 -4.59 -3.27
N LYS A 312 4.43 -5.22 -4.33
CA LYS A 312 3.25 -4.78 -5.08
C LYS A 312 2.11 -5.77 -4.88
N LEU A 313 0.91 -5.27 -4.58
CA LEU A 313 -0.33 -6.04 -4.55
C LEU A 313 -1.30 -5.48 -5.58
N GLU A 314 -2.00 -6.38 -6.28
CA GLU A 314 -2.98 -6.05 -7.30
C GLU A 314 -4.21 -6.96 -7.18
N LEU A 315 -5.40 -6.39 -7.23
CA LEU A 315 -6.63 -7.18 -7.40
C LEU A 315 -6.84 -7.41 -8.90
N VAL A 316 -6.89 -8.66 -9.31
CA VAL A 316 -7.05 -9.03 -10.72
C VAL A 316 -8.29 -9.89 -10.93
N ASP A 317 -8.88 -9.74 -12.11
CA ASP A 317 -10.01 -10.55 -12.57
C ASP A 317 -9.57 -11.93 -13.08
N LYS A 318 -10.51 -12.74 -13.57
CA LYS A 318 -10.25 -14.07 -14.16
C LYS A 318 -9.31 -14.04 -15.37
N SER A 319 -9.24 -12.92 -16.07
CA SER A 319 -8.38 -12.73 -17.24
C SER A 319 -6.99 -12.23 -16.86
N GLY A 320 -6.75 -11.95 -15.56
CA GLY A 320 -5.48 -11.43 -15.06
C GLY A 320 -5.32 -9.92 -15.20
N ASN A 321 -6.38 -9.19 -15.61
CA ASN A 321 -6.38 -7.75 -15.67
C ASN A 321 -6.60 -7.14 -14.29
N VAL A 322 -5.91 -6.02 -14.02
CA VAL A 322 -6.17 -5.25 -12.79
C VAL A 322 -7.58 -4.68 -12.85
N VAL A 323 -8.34 -4.92 -11.78
CA VAL A 323 -9.69 -4.38 -11.65
C VAL A 323 -9.62 -2.87 -11.43
N ASP A 324 -10.27 -2.10 -12.30
CA ASP A 324 -10.24 -0.64 -12.18
C ASP A 324 -11.15 -0.15 -11.04
N ASN A 325 -10.54 0.58 -10.13
CA ASN A 325 -11.22 1.40 -9.12
C ASN A 325 -10.30 2.55 -8.68
N GLY A 326 -10.15 3.55 -9.53
CA GLY A 326 -9.35 4.74 -9.24
C GLY A 326 -7.86 4.46 -9.04
N GLY A 327 -7.34 3.34 -9.55
CA GLY A 327 -5.95 2.92 -9.39
C GLY A 327 -5.62 2.26 -8.04
N TYR A 328 -6.57 2.17 -7.10
CA TYR A 328 -6.32 1.65 -5.75
C TYR A 328 -6.10 0.14 -5.71
N ASN A 329 -6.55 -0.57 -6.74
CA ASN A 329 -6.35 -2.01 -6.88
C ASN A 329 -4.95 -2.41 -7.38
N SER A 330 -4.02 -1.47 -7.48
CA SER A 330 -2.62 -1.71 -7.79
C SER A 330 -1.75 -0.83 -6.90
N THR A 331 -1.19 -1.39 -5.85
CA THR A 331 -0.48 -0.64 -4.81
C THR A 331 0.90 -1.22 -4.56
N SER A 332 1.93 -0.38 -4.61
CA SER A 332 3.30 -0.73 -4.26
C SER A 332 3.72 -0.08 -2.95
N ARG A 333 4.49 -0.80 -2.13
CA ARG A 333 5.10 -0.30 -0.89
C ARG A 333 6.55 -0.71 -0.83
N ASN A 334 7.37 0.20 -0.32
CA ASN A 334 8.77 -0.09 -0.01
C ASN A 334 8.88 -0.53 1.45
N ILE A 335 9.68 -1.55 1.68
CA ILE A 335 10.06 -2.03 3.00
C ILE A 335 11.58 -2.09 3.11
N THR A 336 12.08 -2.15 4.34
CA THR A 336 13.49 -2.38 4.62
C THR A 336 13.63 -3.64 5.45
N VAL A 337 14.54 -4.52 5.03
CA VAL A 337 14.88 -5.75 5.77
C VAL A 337 16.29 -5.60 6.33
N VAL A 338 16.44 -5.79 7.64
CA VAL A 338 17.70 -5.73 8.38
C VAL A 338 17.96 -7.12 8.95
N LYS A 339 19.05 -7.76 8.49
CA LYS A 339 19.51 -9.09 8.94
C LYS A 339 20.60 -8.96 9.98
#